data_4cd1bb877fe72c5ece77f0b3b70e0c22
#
_entry.id   4cd1bb877fe72c5ece77f0b3b70e0c22
#
_cell.length_a   1.000
_cell.length_b   1.000
_cell.length_c   1.000
_cell.angle_alpha   90.00
_cell.angle_beta   90.00
_cell.angle_gamma   90.00
#
_symmetry.space_group_name_H-M   'P 1'
#
loop_
_entity.id
_entity.type
_entity.pdbx_description
1 polymer ?
#
loop_
_entity_poly.entity_id
_entity_poly.type
_entity_poly.pdbx_seq_one_letter_code
_entity_poly.pdbx_strand_id
1 'polypeptide(L)'
;GIECVQRLKELGYQNRHPIQVIAFTEEEGNVIGGTFGSKAFTGGEIDEAMRPNLALHGLTMEQVGACRRDLTQYQCYLELHIEQGKVLEECETQVGIRS
;
A
#
# COMPACT_ATOMS: atom_id res chain seq x y z
N GLY A 1 0.69 2.59 -10.77
CA GLY A 1 1.89 3.29 -10.28
C GLY A 1 3.04 3.21 -11.26
N ILE A 2 3.49 2.01 -11.63
CA ILE A 2 4.63 1.80 -12.56
C ILE A 2 4.39 2.50 -13.90
N GLU A 3 3.25 2.28 -14.51
CA GLU A 3 2.89 2.91 -15.79
C GLU A 3 2.85 4.44 -15.70
N CYS A 4 2.31 4.97 -14.61
CA CYS A 4 2.28 6.43 -14.39
C CYS A 4 3.69 7.03 -14.31
N VAL A 5 4.60 6.39 -13.58
CA VAL A 5 5.98 6.84 -13.45
C VAL A 5 6.72 6.76 -14.79
N GLN A 6 6.52 5.67 -15.53
CA GLN A 6 7.08 5.52 -16.85
C GLN A 6 6.59 6.62 -17.79
N ARG A 7 5.28 6.90 -17.78
CA ARG A 7 4.70 7.96 -18.62
C ARG A 7 5.23 9.35 -18.29
N LEU A 8 5.38 9.67 -16.99
CA LEU A 8 6.00 10.92 -16.57
C LEU A 8 7.44 11.05 -17.10
N LYS A 9 8.21 9.96 -17.03
CA LYS A 9 9.58 9.94 -17.57
C LYS A 9 9.62 10.13 -19.08
N GLU A 10 8.75 9.47 -19.84
CA GLU A 10 8.65 9.61 -21.29
C GLU A 10 8.29 11.04 -21.71
N LEU A 11 7.45 11.71 -20.93
CA LEU A 11 7.08 13.11 -21.14
C LEU A 11 8.17 14.12 -20.71
N GLY A 12 9.27 13.65 -20.14
CA GLY A 12 10.33 14.51 -19.61
C GLY A 12 9.90 15.36 -18.42
N TYR A 13 8.84 14.91 -17.69
CA TYR A 13 8.34 15.64 -16.53
C TYR A 13 9.38 15.68 -15.40
N GLN A 14 9.62 16.86 -14.86
CA GLN A 14 10.49 17.07 -13.69
C GLN A 14 9.64 17.25 -12.45
N ASN A 15 9.51 16.19 -11.67
CA ASN A 15 8.74 16.22 -10.43
C ASN A 15 9.52 16.91 -9.29
N ARG A 16 8.82 17.68 -8.49
CA ARG A 16 9.39 18.40 -7.35
C ARG A 16 9.76 17.46 -6.21
N HIS A 17 8.96 16.44 -5.97
CA HIS A 17 9.16 15.44 -4.93
C HIS A 17 9.42 14.07 -5.55
N PRO A 18 10.27 13.23 -4.93
CA PRO A 18 10.44 11.85 -5.36
C PRO A 18 9.11 11.08 -5.37
N ILE A 19 8.96 10.18 -6.34
CA ILE A 19 7.82 9.28 -6.44
C ILE A 19 8.29 7.88 -6.08
N GLN A 20 7.60 7.24 -5.14
CA GLN A 20 7.82 5.84 -4.80
C GLN A 20 6.61 5.02 -5.25
N VAL A 21 6.85 3.92 -5.92
CA VAL A 21 5.82 2.93 -6.23
C VAL A 21 6.02 1.76 -5.27
N ILE A 22 4.99 1.43 -4.52
CA ILE A 22 5.05 0.41 -3.46
C ILE A 22 4.09 -0.71 -3.82
N ALA A 23 4.60 -1.94 -3.83
CA ALA A 23 3.79 -3.15 -3.88
C ALA A 23 3.80 -3.79 -2.49
N PHE A 24 2.68 -3.74 -1.80
CA PHE A 24 2.55 -4.36 -0.49
C PHE A 24 2.39 -5.87 -0.62
N THR A 25 3.11 -6.61 0.22
CA THR A 25 2.93 -8.05 0.34
C THR A 25 1.75 -8.38 1.24
N GLU A 26 1.10 -9.52 1.00
CA GLU A 26 -0.01 -10.03 1.83
C GLU A 26 -1.14 -9.02 2.07
N GLU A 27 -1.46 -8.22 1.06
CA GLU A 27 -2.55 -7.25 1.17
C GLU A 27 -3.89 -7.98 1.36
N GLU A 28 -4.16 -8.99 0.54
CA GLU A 28 -5.40 -9.79 0.57
C GLU A 28 -5.44 -10.86 1.68
N GLY A 29 -4.32 -11.11 2.35
CA GLY A 29 -4.28 -12.02 3.50
C GLY A 29 -4.25 -13.49 3.15
N ASN A 30 -3.39 -13.87 2.23
CA ASN A 30 -3.29 -15.26 1.77
C ASN A 30 -2.68 -16.20 2.81
N VAL A 31 -1.56 -15.84 3.41
CA VAL A 31 -0.78 -16.72 4.32
C VAL A 31 -0.59 -16.12 5.71
N ILE A 32 -0.12 -14.87 5.78
CA ILE A 32 0.18 -14.22 7.05
C ILE A 32 -1.07 -13.53 7.61
N GLY A 33 -1.74 -12.75 6.77
CA GLY A 33 -2.95 -12.01 7.13
C GLY A 33 -3.10 -10.74 6.31
N GLY A 34 -4.34 -10.29 6.11
CA GLY A 34 -4.66 -9.14 5.28
C GLY A 34 -4.02 -7.84 5.76
N THR A 35 -3.65 -7.00 4.80
CA THR A 35 -3.00 -5.71 5.03
C THR A 35 -1.65 -5.78 5.77
N PHE A 36 -1.01 -6.96 5.77
CA PHE A 36 0.24 -7.16 6.52
C PHE A 36 1.35 -6.20 6.09
N GLY A 37 1.61 -6.09 4.78
CA GLY A 37 2.68 -5.25 4.26
C GLY A 37 2.46 -3.76 4.54
N SER A 38 1.24 -3.26 4.37
CA SER A 38 0.90 -1.87 4.67
C SER A 38 0.96 -1.56 6.17
N LYS A 39 0.52 -2.49 7.03
CA LYS A 39 0.68 -2.36 8.49
C LYS A 39 2.16 -2.28 8.90
N ALA A 40 3.01 -3.16 8.37
CA ALA A 40 4.44 -3.13 8.64
C ALA A 40 5.07 -1.80 8.20
N PHE A 41 4.70 -1.30 7.03
CA PHE A 41 5.19 -0.04 6.47
C PHE A 41 4.77 1.18 7.31
N THR A 42 3.51 1.23 7.75
CA THR A 42 2.97 2.36 8.53
C THR A 42 3.25 2.27 10.02
N GLY A 43 3.72 1.13 10.52
CA GLY A 43 3.88 0.85 11.94
C GLY A 43 2.57 0.55 12.65
N GLY A 44 1.56 0.07 11.91
CA GLY A 44 0.29 -0.40 12.47
C GLY A 44 0.47 -1.66 13.32
N GLU A 45 -0.51 -1.95 14.15
CA GLU A 45 -0.51 -3.16 14.96
C GLU A 45 -0.63 -4.41 14.08
N ILE A 46 0.27 -5.35 14.33
CA ILE A 46 0.20 -6.69 13.76
C ILE A 46 -0.68 -7.53 14.68
N ASP A 47 -1.75 -8.07 14.12
CA ASP A 47 -2.68 -8.94 14.84
C ASP A 47 -1.92 -10.12 15.45
N GLU A 48 -2.24 -10.45 16.71
CA GLU A 48 -1.69 -11.62 17.40
C GLU A 48 -1.93 -12.92 16.62
N ALA A 49 -3.05 -13.00 15.89
CA ALA A 49 -3.36 -14.14 15.03
C ALA A 49 -2.37 -14.30 13.86
N MET A 50 -1.66 -13.27 13.48
CA MET A 50 -0.64 -13.32 12.42
C MET A 50 0.71 -13.88 12.91
N ARG A 51 1.01 -13.79 14.20
CA ARG A 51 2.32 -14.18 14.77
C ARG A 51 2.75 -15.62 14.47
N PRO A 52 1.90 -16.63 14.62
CA PRO A 52 2.28 -18.00 14.26
C PRO A 52 2.67 -18.12 12.78
N ASN A 53 1.96 -17.44 11.91
CA ASN A 53 2.20 -17.46 10.48
C ASN A 53 3.52 -16.75 10.11
N LEU A 54 3.87 -15.66 10.80
CA LEU A 54 5.18 -15.01 10.65
C LEU A 54 6.32 -15.99 10.94
N ALA A 55 6.25 -16.70 12.05
CA ALA A 55 7.27 -17.67 12.43
C ALA A 55 7.41 -18.81 11.41
N LEU A 56 6.30 -19.31 10.84
CA LEU A 56 6.31 -20.32 9.79
C LEU A 56 7.05 -19.86 8.53
N HIS A 57 7.05 -18.56 8.25
CA HIS A 57 7.76 -17.96 7.13
C HIS A 57 9.13 -17.38 7.49
N GLY A 58 9.65 -17.73 8.68
CA GLY A 58 10.98 -17.30 9.13
C GLY A 58 11.10 -15.81 9.43
N LEU A 59 9.98 -15.14 9.69
CA LEU A 59 9.91 -13.72 10.02
C LEU A 59 9.77 -13.51 11.52
N THR A 60 10.45 -12.49 12.04
CA THR A 60 10.33 -12.06 13.44
C THR A 60 9.60 -10.73 13.55
N MET A 61 9.02 -10.45 14.71
CA MET A 61 8.39 -9.15 14.99
C MET A 61 9.38 -8.00 14.89
N GLU A 62 10.64 -8.24 15.22
CA GLU A 62 11.72 -7.24 15.07
C GLU A 62 11.93 -6.87 13.58
N GLN A 63 12.01 -7.87 12.71
CA GLN A 63 12.13 -7.64 11.26
C GLN A 63 10.92 -6.89 10.70
N VAL A 64 9.72 -7.23 11.15
CA VAL A 64 8.50 -6.50 10.76
C VAL A 64 8.56 -5.05 11.24
N GLY A 65 8.94 -4.82 12.49
CA GLY A 65 9.11 -3.46 13.03
C GLY A 65 10.15 -2.62 12.28
N ALA A 66 11.20 -3.25 11.77
CA ALA A 66 12.24 -2.60 10.97
C ALA A 66 11.73 -2.10 9.59
N CYS A 67 10.58 -2.61 9.13
CA CYS A 67 9.95 -2.15 7.88
C CYS A 67 9.24 -0.80 8.01
N ARG A 68 9.00 -0.33 9.21
CA ARG A 68 8.32 0.93 9.47
C ARG A 68 9.02 2.10 8.80
N ARG A 69 8.24 2.96 8.16
CA ARG A 69 8.70 4.22 7.56
C ARG A 69 8.20 5.42 8.34
N ASP A 70 8.99 6.47 8.31
CA ASP A 70 8.57 7.77 8.84
C ASP A 70 7.61 8.43 7.85
N LEU A 71 6.32 8.39 8.17
CA LEU A 71 5.26 8.90 7.29
C LEU A 71 5.30 10.44 7.15
N THR A 72 6.00 11.15 8.02
CA THR A 72 6.14 12.61 7.91
C THR A 72 6.98 13.03 6.70
N GLN A 73 7.76 12.10 6.14
CA GLN A 73 8.57 12.34 4.95
C GLN A 73 7.77 12.23 3.64
N TYR A 74 6.52 11.78 3.69
CA TYR A 74 5.66 11.61 2.53
C TYR A 74 4.67 12.77 2.41
N GLN A 75 4.56 13.33 1.22
CA GLN A 75 3.61 14.41 0.93
C GLN A 75 2.18 13.89 0.85
N CYS A 76 1.99 12.77 0.17
CA CYS A 76 0.71 12.11 0.03
C CYS A 76 0.88 10.64 -0.34
N TYR A 77 -0.18 9.90 -0.19
CA TYR A 77 -0.36 8.54 -0.69
C TYR A 77 -1.50 8.53 -1.71
N LEU A 78 -1.29 7.85 -2.82
CA LEU A 78 -2.29 7.69 -3.86
C LEU A 78 -2.43 6.21 -4.21
N GLU A 79 -3.66 5.75 -4.24
CA GLU A 79 -4.00 4.38 -4.63
C GLU A 79 -5.18 4.39 -5.59
N LEU A 80 -5.05 3.70 -6.71
CA LEU A 80 -6.18 3.41 -7.58
C LEU A 80 -6.77 2.06 -7.17
N HIS A 81 -8.00 2.10 -6.71
CA HIS A 81 -8.71 0.93 -6.18
C HIS A 81 -10.09 0.81 -6.81
N ILE A 82 -10.60 -0.41 -6.92
CA ILE A 82 -12.00 -0.63 -7.26
C ILE A 82 -12.90 -0.12 -6.14
N GLU A 83 -14.09 0.33 -6.46
CA GLU A 83 -15.00 0.89 -5.46
C GLU A 83 -15.44 -0.13 -4.39
N GLN A 84 -15.59 -1.39 -4.77
CA GLN A 84 -16.21 -2.44 -3.95
C GLN A 84 -17.64 -2.08 -3.52
N GLY A 85 -18.33 -1.32 -4.36
CA GLY A 85 -19.69 -0.82 -4.15
C GLY A 85 -20.38 -0.54 -5.48
N LYS A 86 -21.49 0.18 -5.43
CA LYS A 86 -22.34 0.48 -6.60
C LYS A 86 -22.53 1.97 -6.85
N VAL A 87 -21.99 2.84 -6.03
CA VAL A 87 -22.26 4.29 -6.10
C VAL A 87 -21.78 4.88 -7.42
N LEU A 88 -20.57 4.53 -7.85
CA LEU A 88 -20.02 5.03 -9.11
C LEU A 88 -20.80 4.49 -10.32
N GLU A 89 -21.22 3.22 -10.26
CA GLU A 89 -22.06 2.61 -11.30
C GLU A 89 -23.42 3.29 -11.38
N GLU A 90 -24.10 3.48 -10.25
CA GLU A 90 -25.41 4.13 -10.17
C GLU A 90 -25.38 5.61 -10.60
N CYS A 91 -24.24 6.28 -10.35
CA CYS A 91 -24.00 7.67 -10.77
C CYS A 91 -23.40 7.81 -12.17
N GLU A 92 -23.20 6.72 -12.89
CA GLU A 92 -22.53 6.69 -14.21
C GLU A 92 -21.18 7.42 -14.20
N THR A 93 -20.44 7.32 -13.08
CA THR A 93 -19.16 8.01 -12.86
C THR A 93 -18.02 7.03 -12.94
N GLN A 94 -16.99 7.34 -13.75
CA GLN A 94 -15.86 6.43 -13.96
C GLN A 94 -14.85 6.42 -12.80
N VAL A 95 -14.66 7.55 -12.14
CA VAL A 95 -13.68 7.72 -11.05
C VAL A 95 -14.29 8.57 -9.95
N GLY A 96 -14.13 8.13 -8.72
CA GLY A 96 -14.47 8.91 -7.53
C GLY A 96 -13.23 9.14 -6.67
N ILE A 97 -13.27 10.16 -5.84
CA ILE A 97 -12.23 10.42 -4.85
C ILE A 97 -12.78 10.05 -3.48
N ARG A 98 -12.03 9.21 -2.78
CA ARG A 98 -12.29 8.89 -1.37
C ARG A 98 -11.18 9.51 -0.52
N SER A 99 -11.55 10.37 0.38
CA SER A 99 -10.67 10.98 1.38
C SER A 99 -10.78 10.26 2.73
#